data_95932caa370ec8ce7ad7b35997dcb425
#
_entry.id   95932caa370ec8ce7ad7b35997dcb425
#
_cell.length_a   1.000
_cell.length_b   1.000
_cell.length_c   1.000
_cell.angle_alpha   90.00
_cell.angle_beta   90.00
_cell.angle_gamma   90.00
#
_symmetry.space_group_name_H-M   'P 1'
#
loop_
_entity.id
_entity.type
_entity.pdbx_description
1 polymer ?
#
loop_
_entity_poly.entity_id
_entity_poly.type
_entity_poly.pdbx_seq_one_letter_code
_entity_poly.pdbx_strand_id
1 'polypeptide(L)'
;KDINCFFVHPTGFFLKDWNFDLNKETATFQRTELMLATQASAFNGISNIYAPQYRQATFAAISTNQHESSINSLELAYSDVKNAFEYFLFEINKNKPFILASHSQGSLHSQRLLVEFASYLKQNMIAAYLIGYPLEQDYLSSSGFSKPTNETDPQVVIQFQTVGESGKRPRLKFWLPEGNCYKLKEPGALASACLLYTSDAADELLG
;
A
#
# COMPACT_ATOMS: atom_id res chain seq x y z
N LYS A 1 -19.84 -11.85 4.78
CA LYS A 1 -19.89 -10.48 5.30
C LYS A 1 -20.32 -9.53 4.20
N ASP A 2 -20.97 -8.42 4.57
CA ASP A 2 -21.54 -7.48 3.60
C ASP A 2 -20.48 -6.51 3.03
N ILE A 3 -19.35 -6.40 3.70
CA ILE A 3 -18.21 -5.54 3.31
C ILE A 3 -17.07 -6.42 2.80
N ASN A 4 -16.43 -5.99 1.73
CA ASN A 4 -15.21 -6.59 1.20
C ASN A 4 -13.98 -5.72 1.54
N CYS A 5 -12.81 -6.33 1.58
CA CYS A 5 -11.53 -5.63 1.70
C CYS A 5 -10.62 -6.11 0.57
N PHE A 6 -10.13 -5.20 -0.24
CA PHE A 6 -9.03 -5.47 -1.16
C PHE A 6 -7.73 -5.08 -0.48
N PHE A 7 -6.87 -6.08 -0.23
CA PHE A 7 -5.62 -5.87 0.50
C PHE A 7 -4.41 -6.07 -0.43
N VAL A 8 -3.58 -5.04 -0.59
CA VAL A 8 -2.33 -5.13 -1.34
C VAL A 8 -1.15 -5.25 -0.38
N HIS A 9 -0.56 -6.43 -0.34
CA HIS A 9 0.51 -6.77 0.61
C HIS A 9 1.84 -6.06 0.29
N PRO A 10 2.76 -5.90 1.27
CA PRO A 10 4.09 -5.36 1.05
C PRO A 10 4.97 -6.33 0.25
N THR A 11 6.16 -5.89 -0.16
CA THR A 11 7.14 -6.80 -0.74
C THR A 11 7.76 -7.70 0.33
N GLY A 12 7.77 -8.99 0.07
CA GLY A 12 8.56 -10.01 0.76
C GLY A 12 9.73 -10.50 -0.11
N PHE A 13 9.99 -9.84 -1.24
CA PHE A 13 10.99 -10.23 -2.20
C PHE A 13 12.29 -9.42 -2.03
N PHE A 14 13.33 -10.09 -1.54
CA PHE A 14 14.63 -9.50 -1.21
C PHE A 14 15.77 -10.10 -2.02
N LEU A 15 15.48 -10.82 -3.11
CA LEU A 15 16.48 -11.42 -3.97
C LEU A 15 17.03 -10.43 -5.01
N LYS A 16 18.00 -10.89 -5.82
CA LYS A 16 18.69 -10.05 -6.81
C LYS A 16 17.89 -9.77 -8.07
N ASP A 17 16.87 -10.59 -8.37
CA ASP A 17 15.99 -10.39 -9.51
C ASP A 17 15.12 -9.14 -9.28
N TRP A 18 14.68 -8.51 -10.35
CA TRP A 18 13.87 -7.30 -10.25
C TRP A 18 12.43 -7.57 -9.78
N ASN A 19 11.84 -8.68 -10.18
CA ASN A 19 10.48 -9.06 -9.78
C ASN A 19 10.41 -10.51 -9.32
N PHE A 20 9.49 -10.77 -8.41
CA PHE A 20 9.16 -12.10 -7.94
C PHE A 20 8.47 -12.92 -9.04
N ASP A 21 8.92 -14.16 -9.25
CA ASP A 21 8.31 -15.10 -10.16
C ASP A 21 7.22 -15.89 -9.42
N LEU A 22 5.97 -15.67 -9.79
CA LEU A 22 4.78 -16.30 -9.16
C LEU A 22 4.74 -17.83 -9.31
N ASN A 23 5.52 -18.40 -10.23
CA ASN A 23 5.56 -19.85 -10.46
C ASN A 23 6.51 -20.58 -9.52
N LYS A 24 7.22 -19.86 -8.64
CA LYS A 24 8.21 -20.44 -7.72
C LYS A 24 7.68 -20.42 -6.30
N GLU A 25 7.51 -21.60 -5.71
CA GLU A 25 7.37 -21.74 -4.27
C GLU A 25 8.70 -21.40 -3.59
N THR A 26 8.75 -20.26 -2.94
CA THR A 26 9.96 -19.73 -2.32
C THR A 26 9.66 -19.16 -0.94
N ALA A 27 10.72 -18.80 -0.21
CA ALA A 27 10.59 -18.06 1.05
C ALA A 27 9.82 -16.74 0.88
N THR A 28 9.77 -16.17 -0.32
CA THR A 28 8.94 -15.00 -0.62
C THR A 28 7.46 -15.30 -0.50
N PHE A 29 7.02 -16.46 -1.00
CA PHE A 29 5.63 -16.90 -0.87
C PHE A 29 5.25 -17.06 0.61
N GLN A 30 6.07 -17.75 1.40
CA GLN A 30 5.85 -17.93 2.84
C GLN A 30 5.80 -16.61 3.60
N ARG A 31 6.69 -15.65 3.25
CA ARG A 31 6.64 -14.29 3.83
C ARG A 31 5.36 -13.56 3.47
N THR A 32 4.89 -13.69 2.23
CA THR A 32 3.62 -13.08 1.81
C THR A 32 2.45 -13.67 2.60
N GLU A 33 2.40 -14.97 2.80
CA GLU A 33 1.38 -15.61 3.63
C GLU A 33 1.41 -15.10 5.08
N LEU A 34 2.60 -14.97 5.67
CA LEU A 34 2.76 -14.40 7.01
C LEU A 34 2.27 -12.95 7.07
N MET A 35 2.61 -12.13 6.07
CA MET A 35 2.14 -10.75 5.98
C MET A 35 0.62 -10.66 5.87
N LEU A 36 -0.01 -11.54 5.12
CA LEU A 36 -1.47 -11.62 5.04
C LEU A 36 -2.07 -12.03 6.38
N ALA A 37 -1.49 -13.03 7.03
CA ALA A 37 -1.95 -13.51 8.33
C ALA A 37 -1.82 -12.49 9.46
N THR A 38 -0.83 -11.60 9.40
CA THR A 38 -0.53 -10.62 10.45
C THR A 38 -1.07 -9.22 10.16
N GLN A 39 -1.25 -8.85 8.91
CA GLN A 39 -1.65 -7.50 8.51
C GLN A 39 -3.07 -7.46 7.94
N ALA A 40 -3.37 -8.25 6.91
CA ALA A 40 -4.70 -8.29 6.33
C ALA A 40 -5.75 -8.80 7.33
N SER A 41 -5.36 -9.67 8.24
CA SER A 41 -6.22 -10.21 9.30
C SER A 41 -6.86 -9.15 10.21
N ALA A 42 -6.29 -7.95 10.29
CA ALA A 42 -6.89 -6.81 11.01
C ALA A 42 -8.32 -6.49 10.49
N PHE A 43 -8.59 -6.75 9.23
CA PHE A 43 -9.90 -6.54 8.60
C PHE A 43 -10.82 -7.76 8.67
N ASN A 44 -10.31 -8.90 9.18
CA ASN A 44 -11.03 -10.17 9.13
C ASN A 44 -12.32 -10.20 9.98
N GLY A 45 -12.40 -9.35 11.02
CA GLY A 45 -13.60 -9.23 11.85
C GLY A 45 -14.82 -8.70 11.08
N ILE A 46 -14.59 -7.74 10.18
CA ILE A 46 -15.64 -6.91 9.54
C ILE A 46 -15.83 -7.19 8.05
N SER A 47 -14.83 -7.72 7.34
CA SER A 47 -14.85 -7.85 5.87
C SER A 47 -14.46 -9.23 5.38
N ASN A 48 -14.80 -9.55 4.11
CA ASN A 48 -14.19 -10.64 3.37
C ASN A 48 -12.92 -10.08 2.71
N ILE A 49 -11.79 -10.75 2.90
CA ILE A 49 -10.49 -10.25 2.43
C ILE A 49 -10.14 -10.88 1.09
N TYR A 50 -9.75 -10.04 0.14
CA TYR A 50 -9.23 -10.40 -1.18
C TYR A 50 -7.86 -9.79 -1.34
N ALA A 51 -6.85 -10.61 -1.46
CA ALA A 51 -5.46 -10.17 -1.57
C ALA A 51 -4.83 -10.82 -2.82
N PRO A 52 -4.48 -10.04 -3.84
CA PRO A 52 -3.84 -10.58 -5.02
C PRO A 52 -2.41 -11.01 -4.71
N GLN A 53 -1.98 -12.08 -5.35
CA GLN A 53 -0.57 -12.30 -5.57
C GLN A 53 -0.16 -11.50 -6.82
N TYR A 54 0.97 -10.83 -6.75
CA TYR A 54 1.49 -10.01 -7.84
C TYR A 54 3.00 -10.18 -7.94
N ARG A 55 3.55 -9.92 -9.10
CA ARG A 55 5.00 -9.95 -9.32
C ARG A 55 5.68 -8.77 -8.61
N GLN A 56 5.69 -8.85 -7.29
CA GLN A 56 6.24 -7.81 -6.44
C GLN A 56 7.67 -7.44 -6.84
N ALA A 57 7.95 -6.15 -6.90
CA ALA A 57 9.28 -5.64 -7.17
C ALA A 57 10.19 -5.87 -5.95
N THR A 58 11.46 -6.08 -6.19
CA THR A 58 12.45 -6.19 -5.12
C THR A 58 12.52 -4.91 -4.30
N PHE A 59 12.94 -5.03 -3.03
CA PHE A 59 13.13 -3.86 -2.18
C PHE A 59 14.15 -2.87 -2.79
N ALA A 60 15.16 -3.36 -3.50
CA ALA A 60 16.13 -2.53 -4.20
C ALA A 60 15.46 -1.63 -5.26
N ALA A 61 14.43 -2.10 -5.95
CA ALA A 61 13.71 -1.29 -6.93
C ALA A 61 13.02 -0.07 -6.30
N ILE A 62 12.51 -0.21 -5.08
CA ILE A 62 11.89 0.90 -4.35
C ILE A 62 12.93 1.92 -3.89
N SER A 63 14.13 1.46 -3.49
CA SER A 63 15.18 2.30 -2.94
C SER A 63 16.04 2.98 -4.02
N THR A 64 16.13 2.41 -5.22
CA THR A 64 16.97 2.91 -6.34
C THR A 64 16.18 3.54 -7.48
N ASN A 65 15.08 4.10 -7.20
CA ASN A 65 13.96 4.56 -8.02
C ASN A 65 14.25 5.43 -9.27
N GLN A 66 15.47 5.67 -9.63
CA GLN A 66 15.85 6.44 -10.83
C GLN A 66 16.44 5.56 -11.95
N HIS A 67 16.59 4.28 -11.71
CA HIS A 67 17.11 3.35 -12.71
C HIS A 67 15.95 2.81 -13.54
N GLU A 68 16.10 2.74 -14.85
CA GLU A 68 15.07 2.25 -15.78
C GLU A 68 14.53 0.88 -15.38
N SER A 69 15.39 -0.04 -14.97
CA SER A 69 14.98 -1.37 -14.52
C SER A 69 14.14 -1.33 -13.24
N SER A 70 14.39 -0.37 -12.33
CA SER A 70 13.56 -0.16 -11.13
C SER A 70 12.17 0.31 -11.51
N ILE A 71 12.08 1.26 -12.44
CA ILE A 71 10.82 1.79 -12.94
C ILE A 71 10.02 0.66 -13.61
N ASN A 72 10.64 -0.07 -14.53
CA ASN A 72 10.00 -1.18 -15.23
C ASN A 72 9.52 -2.28 -14.28
N SER A 73 10.29 -2.57 -13.24
CA SER A 73 9.93 -3.52 -12.18
C SER A 73 8.69 -3.08 -11.40
N LEU A 74 8.62 -1.82 -11.03
CA LEU A 74 7.47 -1.25 -10.31
C LEU A 74 6.24 -1.13 -11.21
N GLU A 75 6.41 -0.80 -12.50
CA GLU A 75 5.30 -0.79 -13.47
C GLU A 75 4.72 -2.19 -13.68
N LEU A 76 5.58 -3.21 -13.77
CA LEU A 76 5.15 -4.59 -13.88
C LEU A 76 4.33 -5.02 -12.66
N ALA A 77 4.84 -4.74 -11.46
CA ALA A 77 4.13 -5.02 -10.21
C ALA A 77 2.79 -4.29 -10.14
N TYR A 78 2.78 -3.01 -10.53
CA TYR A 78 1.55 -2.22 -10.56
C TYR A 78 0.54 -2.77 -11.56
N SER A 79 0.97 -3.20 -12.74
CA SER A 79 0.05 -3.76 -13.75
C SER A 79 -0.70 -4.98 -13.22
N ASP A 80 -0.01 -5.86 -12.47
CA ASP A 80 -0.65 -7.01 -11.84
C ASP A 80 -1.67 -6.60 -10.78
N VAL A 81 -1.29 -5.64 -9.92
CA VAL A 81 -2.19 -5.11 -8.87
C VAL A 81 -3.42 -4.46 -9.50
N LYS A 82 -3.23 -3.66 -10.55
CA LYS A 82 -4.32 -2.99 -11.28
C LYS A 82 -5.28 -4.00 -11.89
N ASN A 83 -4.77 -4.99 -12.62
CA ASN A 83 -5.60 -6.04 -13.24
C ASN A 83 -6.41 -6.81 -12.18
N ALA A 84 -5.77 -7.15 -11.06
CA ALA A 84 -6.45 -7.82 -9.96
C ALA A 84 -7.52 -6.92 -9.30
N PHE A 85 -7.25 -5.62 -9.19
CA PHE A 85 -8.21 -4.66 -8.66
C PHE A 85 -9.42 -4.47 -9.58
N GLU A 86 -9.21 -4.38 -10.88
CA GLU A 86 -10.29 -4.35 -11.88
C GLU A 86 -11.16 -5.60 -11.77
N TYR A 87 -10.56 -6.78 -11.72
CA TYR A 87 -11.27 -8.03 -11.53
C TYR A 87 -12.05 -8.03 -10.20
N PHE A 88 -11.43 -7.56 -9.12
CA PHE A 88 -12.11 -7.42 -7.83
C PHE A 88 -13.33 -6.50 -7.93
N LEU A 89 -13.20 -5.33 -8.52
CA LEU A 89 -14.29 -4.36 -8.61
C LEU A 89 -15.49 -4.91 -9.41
N PHE A 90 -15.24 -5.48 -10.56
CA PHE A 90 -16.29 -5.82 -11.52
C PHE A 90 -16.82 -7.24 -11.38
N GLU A 91 -15.99 -8.19 -10.99
CA GLU A 91 -16.40 -9.61 -10.90
C GLU A 91 -16.71 -10.07 -9.48
N ILE A 92 -16.00 -9.55 -8.48
CA ILE A 92 -16.13 -9.98 -7.09
C ILE A 92 -17.01 -9.01 -6.29
N ASN A 93 -16.62 -7.73 -6.25
CA ASN A 93 -17.25 -6.74 -5.38
C ASN A 93 -18.64 -6.33 -5.84
N LYS A 94 -18.86 -6.16 -7.13
CA LYS A 94 -20.14 -5.86 -7.77
C LYS A 94 -20.91 -4.73 -7.06
N ASN A 95 -20.24 -3.59 -6.92
CA ASN A 95 -20.74 -2.37 -6.30
C ASN A 95 -21.08 -2.47 -4.79
N LYS A 96 -20.60 -3.48 -4.09
CA LYS A 96 -20.70 -3.50 -2.63
C LYS A 96 -19.77 -2.48 -2.00
N PRO A 97 -20.07 -1.97 -0.80
CA PRO A 97 -19.11 -1.20 -0.03
C PRO A 97 -17.84 -2.01 0.24
N PHE A 98 -16.69 -1.36 0.13
CA PHE A 98 -15.42 -2.04 0.38
C PHE A 98 -14.35 -1.13 0.99
N ILE A 99 -13.33 -1.75 1.56
CA ILE A 99 -12.12 -1.13 2.10
C ILE A 99 -10.97 -1.43 1.14
N LEU A 100 -10.20 -0.40 0.77
CA LEU A 100 -8.90 -0.55 0.13
C LEU A 100 -7.83 -0.50 1.22
N ALA A 101 -7.11 -1.58 1.43
CA ALA A 101 -6.07 -1.62 2.46
C ALA A 101 -4.73 -2.08 1.85
N SER A 102 -3.63 -1.54 2.35
CA SER A 102 -2.32 -1.84 1.79
C SER A 102 -1.17 -1.49 2.74
N HIS A 103 -0.02 -2.12 2.52
CA HIS A 103 1.20 -1.81 3.26
C HIS A 103 2.41 -1.69 2.33
N SER A 104 3.32 -0.75 2.63
CA SER A 104 4.62 -0.56 1.96
C SER A 104 4.51 -0.48 0.43
N GLN A 105 5.10 -1.41 -0.34
CA GLN A 105 4.97 -1.44 -1.81
C GLN A 105 3.50 -1.52 -2.24
N GLY A 106 2.66 -2.25 -1.51
CA GLY A 106 1.23 -2.26 -1.75
C GLY A 106 0.61 -0.86 -1.65
N SER A 107 1.05 -0.04 -0.68
CA SER A 107 0.57 1.34 -0.54
C SER A 107 1.07 2.25 -1.66
N LEU A 108 2.28 2.03 -2.17
CA LEU A 108 2.77 2.71 -3.38
C LEU A 108 1.84 2.46 -4.58
N HIS A 109 1.43 1.21 -4.79
CA HIS A 109 0.52 0.87 -5.88
C HIS A 109 -0.91 1.38 -5.63
N SER A 110 -1.40 1.28 -4.40
CA SER A 110 -2.74 1.73 -4.03
C SER A 110 -2.95 3.24 -4.20
N GLN A 111 -1.90 4.06 -4.07
CA GLN A 111 -1.97 5.49 -4.39
C GLN A 111 -2.38 5.74 -5.86
N ARG A 112 -1.84 4.95 -6.76
CA ARG A 112 -2.18 5.02 -8.20
C ARG A 112 -3.63 4.60 -8.43
N LEU A 113 -4.08 3.53 -7.75
CA LEU A 113 -5.48 3.09 -7.84
C LEU A 113 -6.44 4.19 -7.37
N LEU A 114 -6.10 4.95 -6.31
CA LEU A 114 -6.92 6.06 -5.84
C LEU A 114 -7.16 7.12 -6.91
N VAL A 115 -6.19 7.37 -7.77
CA VAL A 115 -6.30 8.35 -8.85
C VAL A 115 -7.01 7.75 -10.07
N GLU A 116 -6.55 6.61 -10.53
CA GLU A 116 -7.05 6.00 -11.75
C GLU A 116 -8.53 5.56 -11.64
N PHE A 117 -8.95 5.12 -10.45
CA PHE A 117 -10.31 4.66 -10.19
C PHE A 117 -11.14 5.64 -9.34
N ALA A 118 -10.71 6.89 -9.22
CA ALA A 118 -11.31 7.87 -8.30
C ALA A 118 -12.84 7.97 -8.40
N SER A 119 -13.39 8.00 -9.61
CA SER A 119 -14.84 8.11 -9.83
C SER A 119 -15.62 6.91 -9.28
N TYR A 120 -15.08 5.70 -9.42
CA TYR A 120 -15.68 4.48 -8.88
C TYR A 120 -15.51 4.40 -7.35
N LEU A 121 -14.32 4.72 -6.88
CA LEU A 121 -13.99 4.69 -5.45
C LEU A 121 -14.86 5.63 -4.63
N LYS A 122 -15.17 6.82 -5.16
CA LYS A 122 -16.09 7.78 -4.53
C LYS A 122 -17.52 7.26 -4.34
N GLN A 123 -17.91 6.21 -5.01
CA GLN A 123 -19.25 5.64 -4.88
C GLN A 123 -19.29 4.46 -3.90
N ASN A 124 -18.22 3.68 -3.82
CA ASN A 124 -18.27 2.36 -3.19
C ASN A 124 -17.22 2.16 -2.08
N MET A 125 -16.14 2.95 -2.08
CA MET A 125 -15.09 2.80 -1.08
C MET A 125 -15.51 3.42 0.26
N ILE A 126 -15.41 2.64 1.33
CA ILE A 126 -15.63 3.13 2.71
C ILE A 126 -14.44 3.96 3.16
N ALA A 127 -13.24 3.39 3.07
CA ALA A 127 -11.98 4.04 3.42
C ALA A 127 -10.81 3.36 2.70
N ALA A 128 -9.70 4.09 2.54
CA ALA A 128 -8.42 3.54 2.11
C ALA A 128 -7.40 3.62 3.25
N TYR A 129 -6.74 2.49 3.55
CA TYR A 129 -5.64 2.39 4.51
C TYR A 129 -4.33 2.21 3.75
N LEU A 130 -3.52 3.25 3.67
CA LEU A 130 -2.22 3.28 2.99
C LEU A 130 -1.10 3.34 4.02
N ILE A 131 -0.65 2.18 4.48
CA ILE A 131 0.25 2.06 5.61
C ILE A 131 1.70 1.92 5.13
N GLY A 132 2.64 2.55 5.83
CA GLY A 132 4.07 2.33 5.63
C GLY A 132 4.66 2.90 4.34
N TYR A 133 3.93 3.76 3.63
CA TYR A 133 4.42 4.49 2.47
C TYR A 133 3.90 5.93 2.50
N PRO A 134 4.74 6.95 2.23
CA PRO A 134 4.32 8.34 2.31
C PRO A 134 3.36 8.71 1.18
N LEU A 135 2.43 9.56 1.50
CA LEU A 135 1.50 10.19 0.58
C LEU A 135 1.49 11.70 0.85
N GLU A 136 1.80 12.50 -0.14
CA GLU A 136 1.77 13.95 0.01
C GLU A 136 0.34 14.50 0.02
N GLN A 137 0.15 15.57 0.80
CA GLN A 137 -1.17 16.18 0.94
C GLN A 137 -1.71 16.72 -0.40
N ASP A 138 -0.86 17.33 -1.20
CA ASP A 138 -1.25 17.90 -2.49
C ASP A 138 -1.69 16.80 -3.47
N TYR A 139 -1.01 15.64 -3.45
CA TYR A 139 -1.41 14.48 -4.23
C TYR A 139 -2.75 13.92 -3.77
N LEU A 140 -2.95 13.79 -2.46
CA LEU A 140 -4.20 13.32 -1.89
C LEU A 140 -5.36 14.24 -2.31
N SER A 141 -5.16 15.56 -2.19
CA SER A 141 -6.17 16.55 -2.59
C SER A 141 -6.48 16.47 -4.09
N SER A 142 -5.46 16.28 -4.94
CA SER A 142 -5.65 16.15 -6.39
C SER A 142 -6.41 14.88 -6.78
N SER A 143 -6.30 13.81 -5.99
CA SER A 143 -7.08 12.58 -6.19
C SER A 143 -8.57 12.76 -5.83
N GLY A 144 -8.91 13.84 -5.14
CA GLY A 144 -10.26 14.15 -4.68
C GLY A 144 -10.69 13.39 -3.43
N PHE A 145 -9.72 12.81 -2.69
CA PHE A 145 -9.92 12.24 -1.37
C PHE A 145 -9.31 13.15 -0.31
N SER A 146 -9.69 12.93 0.95
CA SER A 146 -9.19 13.68 2.10
C SER A 146 -8.76 12.75 3.23
N LYS A 147 -8.00 13.29 4.17
CA LYS A 147 -7.76 12.64 5.46
C LYS A 147 -9.03 12.73 6.32
N PRO A 148 -9.27 11.77 7.22
CA PRO A 148 -10.38 11.85 8.15
C PRO A 148 -10.22 13.05 9.08
N THR A 149 -11.30 13.72 9.37
CA THR A 149 -11.43 14.74 10.41
C THR A 149 -12.17 14.19 11.64
N ASN A 150 -12.99 13.15 11.43
CA ASN A 150 -13.74 12.43 12.46
C ASN A 150 -13.64 10.92 12.23
N GLU A 151 -13.93 10.14 13.24
CA GLU A 151 -13.89 8.66 13.20
C GLU A 151 -14.91 8.05 12.21
N THR A 152 -15.95 8.79 11.88
CA THR A 152 -17.06 8.31 11.02
C THR A 152 -17.04 8.88 9.61
N ASP A 153 -16.03 9.66 9.25
CA ASP A 153 -15.91 10.23 7.91
C ASP A 153 -15.76 9.11 6.87
N PRO A 154 -16.66 9.04 5.86
CA PRO A 154 -16.53 8.07 4.78
C PRO A 154 -15.57 8.57 3.69
N GLN A 155 -15.10 7.64 2.86
CA GLN A 155 -14.30 7.94 1.66
C GLN A 155 -13.01 8.70 1.97
N VAL A 156 -12.38 8.36 3.08
CA VAL A 156 -11.16 8.97 3.56
C VAL A 156 -9.94 8.10 3.28
N VAL A 157 -8.77 8.73 3.24
CA VAL A 157 -7.49 8.05 3.17
C VAL A 157 -6.78 8.15 4.51
N ILE A 158 -6.56 7.01 5.12
CA ILE A 158 -5.85 6.84 6.38
C ILE A 158 -4.43 6.42 6.05
N GLN A 159 -3.47 7.22 6.48
CA GLN A 159 -2.06 6.97 6.23
C GLN A 159 -1.26 7.17 7.50
N PHE A 160 -0.37 6.24 7.78
CA PHE A 160 0.65 6.41 8.82
C PHE A 160 1.91 5.62 8.51
N GLN A 161 3.00 6.05 9.12
CA GLN A 161 4.30 5.39 9.09
C GLN A 161 4.83 5.30 10.52
N THR A 162 5.49 4.20 10.83
CA THR A 162 6.23 4.06 12.08
C THR A 162 7.64 4.60 11.88
N VAL A 163 8.09 5.45 12.80
CA VAL A 163 9.47 5.96 12.86
C VAL A 163 10.01 5.76 14.25
N GLY A 164 11.30 5.45 14.37
CA GLY A 164 11.96 5.33 15.68
C GLY A 164 11.97 6.66 16.44
N GLU A 165 12.19 6.57 17.74
CA GLU A 165 12.21 7.72 18.68
C GLU A 165 13.20 8.83 18.28
N SER A 166 14.31 8.47 17.62
CA SER A 166 15.30 9.42 17.13
C SER A 166 14.80 10.29 15.97
N GLY A 167 13.64 10.01 15.40
CA GLY A 167 13.00 10.78 14.34
C GLY A 167 13.80 10.91 13.03
N LYS A 168 14.96 10.25 12.95
CA LYS A 168 15.77 10.24 11.73
C LYS A 168 15.08 9.40 10.68
N ARG A 169 14.33 10.07 9.82
CA ARG A 169 13.72 9.43 8.66
C ARG A 169 14.81 9.08 7.65
N PRO A 170 14.81 7.88 7.11
CA PRO A 170 15.59 7.63 5.92
C PRO A 170 15.10 8.63 4.85
N ARG A 171 16.03 9.35 4.22
CA ARG A 171 15.74 10.18 3.04
C ARG A 171 15.50 9.27 1.85
N LEU A 172 14.44 8.47 1.92
CA LEU A 172 14.01 7.68 0.79
C LEU A 172 13.44 8.66 -0.23
N LYS A 173 14.02 8.70 -1.40
CA LYS A 173 13.40 9.33 -2.54
C LYS A 173 12.35 8.36 -3.02
N PHE A 174 11.09 8.73 -2.92
CA PHE A 174 9.98 7.88 -3.34
C PHE A 174 9.66 8.14 -4.81
N TRP A 175 9.43 7.08 -5.54
CA TRP A 175 9.01 7.15 -6.92
C TRP A 175 7.50 7.39 -7.00
N LEU A 176 7.11 8.29 -7.88
CA LEU A 176 5.74 8.52 -8.26
C LEU A 176 5.59 8.36 -9.78
N PRO A 177 4.41 8.01 -10.26
CA PRO A 177 4.17 7.55 -11.64
C PRO A 177 4.68 8.44 -12.77
N GLU A 178 5.00 9.69 -12.49
CA GLU A 178 5.46 10.66 -13.50
C GLU A 178 6.97 10.92 -13.44
N GLY A 179 7.74 10.07 -12.78
CA GLY A 179 9.19 10.23 -12.66
C GLY A 179 9.64 11.38 -11.76
N ASN A 180 8.73 12.06 -11.09
CA ASN A 180 9.03 13.13 -10.17
C ASN A 180 9.37 12.58 -8.77
N CYS A 181 10.58 12.84 -8.31
CA CYS A 181 10.96 12.59 -6.93
C CYS A 181 10.33 13.67 -6.04
N TYR A 182 9.37 13.32 -5.21
CA TYR A 182 8.81 14.25 -4.24
C TYR A 182 9.75 14.40 -3.04
N LYS A 183 10.08 15.63 -2.70
CA LYS A 183 10.67 15.93 -1.39
C LYS A 183 9.56 15.83 -0.36
N LEU A 184 9.70 14.92 0.58
CA LEU A 184 8.80 14.87 1.73
C LEU A 184 8.91 16.22 2.47
N LYS A 185 7.83 16.98 2.45
CA LYS A 185 7.65 18.05 3.44
C LYS A 185 7.44 17.38 4.80
N GLU A 186 7.92 18.00 5.85
CA GLU A 186 7.72 17.53 7.21
C GLU A 186 6.24 17.13 7.41
N PRO A 187 5.93 15.92 7.85
CA PRO A 187 4.56 15.56 8.13
C PRO A 187 4.10 16.35 9.34
N GLY A 188 3.13 17.22 9.13
CA GLY A 188 2.40 17.78 10.24
C GLY A 188 1.75 16.66 11.05
N ALA A 189 1.78 16.81 12.36
CA ALA A 189 0.94 16.24 13.44
C ALA A 189 0.41 14.78 13.37
N LEU A 190 0.60 14.03 12.30
CA LEU A 190 0.17 12.62 12.20
C LEU A 190 1.06 11.64 12.97
N ALA A 191 2.20 12.09 13.47
CA ALA A 191 3.08 11.27 14.31
C ALA A 191 2.43 10.87 15.66
N SER A 192 1.44 11.60 16.14
CA SER A 192 0.77 11.29 17.41
C SER A 192 -0.24 10.14 17.33
N ALA A 193 -0.76 9.82 16.15
CA ALA A 193 -1.67 8.69 15.98
C ALA A 193 -0.95 7.34 15.86
N CYS A 194 0.35 7.33 15.58
CA CYS A 194 1.17 6.13 15.45
C CYS A 194 1.65 5.52 16.77
N LEU A 195 1.43 6.18 17.90
CA LEU A 195 1.92 5.71 19.22
C LEU A 195 1.19 4.48 19.77
N LEU A 196 0.17 3.97 19.11
CA LEU A 196 -0.61 2.80 19.56
C LEU A 196 -0.13 1.46 19.00
N TYR A 197 0.87 1.45 18.10
CA TYR A 197 1.49 0.22 17.61
C TYR A 197 3.00 0.29 17.75
N THR A 198 3.48 0.11 18.97
CA THR A 198 4.82 -0.37 19.22
C THR A 198 4.82 -1.87 18.95
N SER A 199 5.02 -2.30 17.75
CA SER A 199 5.41 -3.68 17.53
C SER A 199 6.87 -3.71 17.14
N ASP A 200 7.67 -4.38 17.93
CA ASP A 200 9.08 -4.69 17.73
C ASP A 200 9.35 -5.46 16.43
N ALA A 201 8.29 -5.83 15.69
CA ALA A 201 8.37 -6.59 14.45
C ALA A 201 8.99 -5.84 13.26
N ALA A 202 9.13 -4.52 13.32
CA ALA A 202 9.78 -3.77 12.24
C ALA A 202 11.31 -3.72 12.38
N ASP A 203 11.84 -3.86 13.58
CA ASP A 203 13.28 -3.79 13.85
C ASP A 203 13.99 -5.14 13.64
N GLU A 204 13.30 -6.27 13.75
CA GLU A 204 13.87 -7.60 13.50
C GLU A 204 14.11 -7.93 12.02
N LEU A 205 13.54 -7.16 11.10
CA LEU A 205 13.70 -7.37 9.65
C LEU A 205 14.84 -6.55 9.02
N LEU A 206 15.50 -5.69 9.79
CA LEU A 206 16.58 -4.81 9.32
C LEU A 206 17.92 -5.03 10.07
N GLY A 207 18.01 -6.08 10.88
CA GLY A 207 19.25 -6.55 11.52
C GLY A 207 20.11 -7.43 10.62
#